data_2c3bcc6c299eae453b350a7a334edb44
#
_entry.id   2c3bcc6c299eae453b350a7a334edb44
#
_cell.length_a   1.000
_cell.length_b   1.000
_cell.length_c   1.000
_cell.angle_alpha   90.00
_cell.angle_beta   90.00
_cell.angle_gamma   90.00
#
_symmetry.space_group_name_H-M   'P 1'
#
loop_
_entity.id
_entity.type
_entity.pdbx_description
1 polymer ?
#
loop_
_entity_poly.entity_id
_entity_poly.type
_entity_poly.pdbx_seq_one_letter_code
_entity_poly.pdbx_strand_id
1 'polypeptide(L)'
;MMLLGLAIGEQAKGQEYPWSLQYITNMQVLNPAFVGMWDKSGLMVSTRTNWVGINGAPLSQYAGYFTPVKDQHSGVGLSIQRLNTGLEKRLSLSGDYSFQVRLDMYNYLRFGLRAGILNYDNNLSNYQLYPDHIPDPEFNPDVRFYNMTTFGAGAVFFNEDYFISISVPQVINNSFKVNRNNFSASIYNPKTAYLSGSYIFSLVNGVHLRPNLLVVGTIGKPIYLDLATIAYLPINLQVGINLRTTGSVCFSAQYTFKNKMRIGYASDYAVISDIRKYQVGTYEFVIGYELDNGRRKYN
;
A
#
# COMPACT_ATOMS: atom_id res chain seq x y z
N MET A 1 9.78 38.61 -8.64
CA MET A 1 10.00 37.18 -8.38
C MET A 1 9.58 36.92 -6.94
N MET A 2 8.31 36.56 -6.76
CA MET A 2 7.66 36.49 -5.44
C MET A 2 7.55 35.01 -5.06
N LEU A 3 8.39 34.57 -4.11
CA LEU A 3 8.34 33.25 -3.53
C LEU A 3 7.10 33.15 -2.63
N LEU A 4 6.09 32.40 -3.08
CA LEU A 4 4.98 32.00 -2.22
C LEU A 4 5.50 31.00 -1.18
N GLY A 5 5.77 31.49 0.01
CA GLY A 5 5.98 30.69 1.21
C GLY A 5 4.65 30.08 1.65
N LEU A 6 4.38 28.81 1.30
CA LEU A 6 3.35 28.01 1.92
C LEU A 6 3.76 27.75 3.37
N ALA A 7 3.21 28.52 4.30
CA ALA A 7 3.27 28.21 5.74
C ALA A 7 2.49 26.92 5.99
N ILE A 8 3.19 25.79 5.99
CA ILE A 8 2.64 24.49 6.41
C ILE A 8 2.67 24.53 7.94
N GLY A 9 1.50 24.77 8.54
CA GLY A 9 1.33 24.70 9.99
C GLY A 9 1.68 23.27 10.47
N GLU A 10 2.67 23.19 11.35
CA GLU A 10 3.10 21.94 12.00
C GLU A 10 1.98 21.39 12.89
N GLN A 11 1.17 20.50 12.34
CA GLN A 11 0.43 19.54 13.14
C GLN A 11 1.12 18.20 12.98
N ALA A 12 1.92 17.81 13.99
CA ALA A 12 2.47 16.47 14.11
C ALA A 12 1.34 15.44 14.30
N LYS A 13 0.70 15.06 13.23
CA LYS A 13 -0.24 13.93 13.19
C LYS A 13 0.54 12.74 12.68
N GLY A 14 0.80 11.78 13.57
CA GLY A 14 1.37 10.48 13.19
C GLY A 14 0.55 9.88 12.07
N GLN A 15 1.08 9.88 10.86
CA GLN A 15 0.41 9.33 9.69
C GLN A 15 0.92 7.92 9.49
N GLU A 16 0.11 6.96 9.86
CA GLU A 16 0.37 5.58 9.53
C GLU A 16 -0.18 5.28 8.15
N TYR A 17 0.72 5.04 7.20
CA TYR A 17 0.36 4.62 5.85
C TYR A 17 0.75 3.16 5.68
N PRO A 18 -0.22 2.23 5.59
CA PRO A 18 0.06 0.79 5.57
C PRO A 18 0.50 0.26 4.20
N TRP A 19 0.74 1.12 3.20
CA TRP A 19 1.14 0.63 1.89
C TRP A 19 2.65 0.35 1.78
N SER A 20 2.99 -0.48 0.79
CA SER A 20 4.35 -0.85 0.44
C SER A 20 5.21 0.36 0.03
N LEU A 21 6.48 0.38 0.40
CA LEU A 21 7.47 1.32 -0.13
C LEU A 21 7.68 1.13 -1.64
N GLN A 22 7.49 -0.12 -2.09
CA GLN A 22 7.63 -0.56 -3.47
C GLN A 22 6.26 -0.68 -4.17
N TYR A 23 5.28 0.19 -3.82
CA TYR A 23 3.91 0.11 -4.32
C TYR A 23 3.82 0.14 -5.85
N ILE A 24 4.74 0.81 -6.54
CA ILE A 24 4.74 0.91 -8.02
C ILE A 24 4.89 -0.48 -8.66
N THR A 25 5.57 -1.40 -8.00
CA THR A 25 5.71 -2.79 -8.46
C THR A 25 4.56 -3.69 -8.00
N ASN A 26 3.68 -3.18 -7.12
CA ASN A 26 2.52 -3.88 -6.55
C ASN A 26 1.31 -2.96 -6.42
N MET A 27 0.91 -2.32 -7.51
CA MET A 27 -0.19 -1.35 -7.55
C MET A 27 -1.55 -1.91 -7.09
N GLN A 28 -1.75 -3.22 -7.16
CA GLN A 28 -2.97 -3.88 -6.70
C GLN A 28 -3.25 -3.70 -5.21
N VAL A 29 -2.23 -3.45 -4.38
CA VAL A 29 -2.43 -3.10 -2.97
C VAL A 29 -3.25 -1.82 -2.85
N LEU A 30 -2.97 -0.84 -3.70
CA LEU A 30 -3.62 0.47 -3.72
C LEU A 30 -4.93 0.48 -4.52
N ASN A 31 -5.01 -0.31 -5.61
CA ASN A 31 -6.14 -0.25 -6.52
C ASN A 31 -6.48 -1.64 -7.09
N PRO A 32 -7.66 -2.20 -6.80
CA PRO A 32 -8.06 -3.52 -7.29
C PRO A 32 -8.16 -3.60 -8.82
N ALA A 33 -8.25 -2.48 -9.53
CA ALA A 33 -8.28 -2.46 -10.99
C ALA A 33 -6.97 -2.95 -11.63
N PHE A 34 -5.85 -2.97 -10.90
CA PHE A 34 -4.58 -3.50 -11.42
C PHE A 34 -4.49 -5.03 -11.42
N VAL A 35 -5.42 -5.72 -10.77
CA VAL A 35 -5.42 -7.20 -10.72
C VAL A 35 -5.59 -7.78 -12.13
N GLY A 36 -4.67 -8.64 -12.55
CA GLY A 36 -4.68 -9.28 -13.86
C GLY A 36 -4.36 -8.34 -15.05
N MET A 37 -3.91 -7.11 -14.80
CA MET A 37 -3.60 -6.13 -15.85
C MET A 37 -2.39 -6.53 -16.71
N TRP A 38 -1.46 -7.30 -16.17
CA TRP A 38 -0.18 -7.59 -16.81
C TRP A 38 -0.12 -8.95 -17.51
N ASP A 39 -1.27 -9.56 -17.82
CA ASP A 39 -1.39 -10.87 -18.50
C ASP A 39 -0.60 -12.02 -17.85
N LYS A 40 -0.16 -11.85 -16.62
CA LYS A 40 0.63 -12.82 -15.87
C LYS A 40 0.00 -13.10 -14.52
N SER A 41 0.04 -14.35 -14.12
CA SER A 41 -0.25 -14.71 -12.73
C SER A 41 0.98 -14.46 -11.86
N GLY A 42 0.77 -14.10 -10.62
CA GLY A 42 1.87 -13.85 -9.71
C GLY A 42 1.51 -14.08 -8.26
N LEU A 43 2.53 -14.46 -7.52
CA LEU A 43 2.55 -14.48 -6.06
C LEU A 43 3.49 -13.38 -5.58
N MET A 44 3.11 -12.72 -4.50
CA MET A 44 3.96 -11.71 -3.87
C MET A 44 3.81 -11.78 -2.36
N VAL A 45 4.93 -11.70 -1.68
CA VAL A 45 5.01 -11.58 -0.21
C VAL A 45 5.90 -10.39 0.11
N SER A 46 5.47 -9.55 1.04
CA SER A 46 6.31 -8.47 1.56
C SER A 46 6.21 -8.37 3.07
N THR A 47 7.29 -7.88 3.66
CA THR A 47 7.35 -7.49 5.07
C THR A 47 7.98 -6.12 5.17
N ARG A 48 7.37 -5.23 5.94
CA ARG A 48 7.83 -3.87 6.16
C ARG A 48 7.85 -3.58 7.66
N THR A 49 9.02 -3.18 8.15
CA THR A 49 9.21 -2.71 9.52
C THR A 49 9.40 -1.20 9.50
N ASN A 50 8.46 -0.47 10.08
CA ASN A 50 8.55 0.98 10.18
C ASN A 50 9.40 1.36 11.40
N TRP A 51 10.05 2.52 11.34
CA TRP A 51 10.69 3.19 12.47
C TRP A 51 11.51 2.26 13.36
N VAL A 52 12.46 1.55 12.76
CA VAL A 52 13.34 0.61 13.47
C VAL A 52 14.07 1.35 14.59
N GLY A 53 14.05 0.79 15.80
CA GLY A 53 14.56 1.39 17.03
C GLY A 53 13.46 1.88 17.99
N ILE A 54 12.20 1.98 17.54
CA ILE A 54 11.06 2.37 18.39
C ILE A 54 10.28 1.12 18.81
N ASN A 55 10.08 0.95 20.13
CA ASN A 55 9.23 -0.13 20.64
C ASN A 55 7.78 0.03 20.20
N GLY A 56 7.16 -1.07 19.75
CA GLY A 56 5.78 -1.03 19.25
C GLY A 56 5.63 -0.40 17.87
N ALA A 57 6.72 -0.12 17.17
CA ALA A 57 6.70 0.40 15.82
C ALA A 57 5.91 -0.51 14.85
N PRO A 58 5.25 0.07 13.82
CA PRO A 58 4.38 -0.71 12.93
C PRO A 58 5.16 -1.76 12.14
N LEU A 59 4.65 -3.00 12.16
CA LEU A 59 5.07 -4.11 11.31
C LEU A 59 3.94 -4.47 10.36
N SER A 60 4.17 -4.34 9.06
CA SER A 60 3.22 -4.71 8.02
C SER A 60 3.71 -5.95 7.27
N GLN A 61 2.83 -6.91 7.05
CA GLN A 61 3.06 -8.11 6.25
C GLN A 61 1.95 -8.24 5.22
N TYR A 62 2.31 -8.58 4.01
CA TYR A 62 1.39 -8.74 2.89
C TYR A 62 1.72 -10.03 2.14
N ALA A 63 0.70 -10.76 1.75
CA ALA A 63 0.80 -11.83 0.76
C ALA A 63 -0.37 -11.70 -0.21
N GLY A 64 -0.10 -11.83 -1.51
CA GLY A 64 -1.11 -11.71 -2.55
C GLY A 64 -0.85 -12.66 -3.70
N TYR A 65 -1.94 -13.17 -4.26
CA TYR A 65 -2.00 -13.90 -5.52
C TYR A 65 -2.90 -13.16 -6.48
N PHE A 66 -2.50 -13.04 -7.72
CA PHE A 66 -3.30 -12.43 -8.77
C PHE A 66 -3.13 -13.18 -10.08
N THR A 67 -4.19 -13.21 -10.87
CA THR A 67 -4.17 -13.87 -12.17
C THR A 67 -5.17 -13.23 -13.13
N PRO A 68 -4.81 -13.05 -14.40
CA PRO A 68 -5.80 -12.75 -15.44
C PRO A 68 -6.72 -13.95 -15.62
N VAL A 69 -8.00 -13.71 -15.88
CA VAL A 69 -8.96 -14.73 -16.29
C VAL A 69 -8.75 -15.04 -17.78
N LYS A 70 -9.27 -16.18 -18.22
CA LYS A 70 -8.97 -16.78 -19.53
C LYS A 70 -9.31 -15.88 -20.74
N ASP A 71 -10.22 -14.95 -20.59
CA ASP A 71 -10.65 -13.98 -21.63
C ASP A 71 -9.72 -12.76 -21.75
N GLN A 72 -8.72 -12.60 -20.89
CA GLN A 72 -7.79 -11.47 -20.78
C GLN A 72 -8.45 -10.11 -20.44
N HIS A 73 -9.79 -10.03 -20.42
CA HIS A 73 -10.51 -8.83 -20.04
C HIS A 73 -10.74 -8.71 -18.54
N SER A 74 -10.69 -9.84 -17.84
CA SER A 74 -10.93 -9.92 -16.40
C SER A 74 -9.69 -10.37 -15.65
N GLY A 75 -9.62 -10.02 -14.37
CA GLY A 75 -8.61 -10.48 -13.44
C GLY A 75 -9.21 -10.78 -12.08
N VAL A 76 -8.63 -11.72 -11.38
CA VAL A 76 -8.98 -12.08 -10.00
C VAL A 76 -7.74 -12.07 -9.12
N GLY A 77 -7.91 -11.73 -7.86
CA GLY A 77 -6.85 -11.71 -6.87
C GLY A 77 -7.34 -12.05 -5.49
N LEU A 78 -6.43 -12.56 -4.70
CA LEU A 78 -6.62 -12.79 -3.26
C LEU A 78 -5.45 -12.17 -2.53
N SER A 79 -5.71 -11.54 -1.39
CA SER A 79 -4.65 -10.97 -0.58
C SER A 79 -4.96 -11.10 0.91
N ILE A 80 -3.90 -11.28 1.68
CA ILE A 80 -3.91 -11.23 3.13
C ILE A 80 -2.92 -10.16 3.58
N GLN A 81 -3.34 -9.31 4.50
CA GLN A 81 -2.52 -8.26 5.07
C GLN A 81 -2.63 -8.29 6.58
N ARG A 82 -1.48 -8.25 7.24
CA ARG A 82 -1.38 -8.11 8.69
C ARG A 82 -0.63 -6.82 9.02
N LEU A 83 -1.19 -6.06 9.96
CA LEU A 83 -0.58 -4.86 10.52
C LEU A 83 -0.58 -4.97 12.03
N ASN A 84 0.58 -4.81 12.63
CA ASN A 84 0.73 -4.73 14.09
C ASN A 84 1.33 -3.36 14.42
N THR A 85 0.70 -2.61 15.32
CA THR A 85 1.17 -1.29 15.76
C THR A 85 0.95 -1.18 17.26
N GLY A 86 2.01 -1.28 18.04
CA GLY A 86 1.88 -1.35 19.50
C GLY A 86 1.02 -2.53 19.93
N LEU A 87 -0.09 -2.24 20.61
CA LEU A 87 -1.07 -3.23 21.08
C LEU A 87 -2.13 -3.56 20.02
N GLU A 88 -2.22 -2.76 18.97
CA GLU A 88 -3.19 -2.92 17.89
C GLU A 88 -2.72 -3.95 16.86
N LYS A 89 -3.61 -4.88 16.51
CA LYS A 89 -3.40 -5.88 15.48
C LYS A 89 -4.57 -5.86 14.50
N ARG A 90 -4.26 -5.77 13.21
CA ARG A 90 -5.24 -5.86 12.13
C ARG A 90 -4.86 -7.01 11.22
N LEU A 91 -5.86 -7.82 10.86
CA LEU A 91 -5.72 -8.87 9.86
C LEU A 91 -6.83 -8.71 8.83
N SER A 92 -6.46 -8.44 7.59
CA SER A 92 -7.40 -8.32 6.46
C SER A 92 -7.24 -9.48 5.49
N LEU A 93 -8.35 -10.03 5.03
CA LEU A 93 -8.42 -10.95 3.91
C LEU A 93 -9.30 -10.32 2.84
N SER A 94 -8.83 -10.21 1.61
CA SER A 94 -9.54 -9.54 0.52
C SER A 94 -9.49 -10.35 -0.76
N GLY A 95 -10.62 -10.35 -1.49
CA GLY A 95 -10.74 -10.82 -2.86
C GLY A 95 -10.95 -9.64 -3.80
N ASP A 96 -10.25 -9.65 -4.91
CA ASP A 96 -10.31 -8.62 -5.94
C ASP A 96 -10.84 -9.21 -7.25
N TYR A 97 -11.68 -8.44 -7.92
CA TYR A 97 -12.12 -8.70 -9.30
C TYR A 97 -11.92 -7.45 -10.13
N SER A 98 -11.45 -7.61 -11.35
CA SER A 98 -11.30 -6.49 -12.29
C SER A 98 -11.82 -6.87 -13.68
N PHE A 99 -12.29 -5.86 -14.40
CA PHE A 99 -12.79 -5.99 -15.76
C PHE A 99 -12.31 -4.83 -16.63
N GLN A 100 -11.83 -5.16 -17.83
CA GLN A 100 -11.25 -4.21 -18.80
C GLN A 100 -12.18 -3.99 -19.97
N VAL A 101 -12.33 -2.73 -20.35
CA VAL A 101 -13.02 -2.29 -21.55
C VAL A 101 -11.99 -1.65 -22.48
N ARG A 102 -11.97 -2.06 -23.73
CA ARG A 102 -11.18 -1.40 -24.77
C ARG A 102 -11.94 -0.18 -25.28
N LEU A 103 -11.33 1.00 -25.20
CA LEU A 103 -11.94 2.24 -25.66
C LEU A 103 -11.62 2.52 -27.12
N ASP A 104 -10.35 2.31 -27.50
CA ASP A 104 -9.88 2.47 -28.86
C ASP A 104 -8.73 1.49 -29.19
N MET A 105 -7.94 1.75 -30.21
CA MET A 105 -6.85 0.88 -30.67
C MET A 105 -5.76 0.68 -29.60
N TYR A 106 -5.51 1.69 -28.76
CA TYR A 106 -4.38 1.75 -27.84
C TYR A 106 -4.80 1.88 -26.39
N ASN A 107 -5.98 2.44 -26.11
CA ASN A 107 -6.40 2.83 -24.79
C ASN A 107 -7.43 1.89 -24.19
N TYR A 108 -7.26 1.62 -22.92
CA TYR A 108 -8.09 0.72 -22.12
C TYR A 108 -8.55 1.42 -20.84
N LEU A 109 -9.75 1.08 -20.41
CA LEU A 109 -10.28 1.45 -19.09
C LEU A 109 -10.58 0.16 -18.33
N ARG A 110 -10.02 0.04 -17.14
CA ARG A 110 -10.22 -1.12 -16.29
C ARG A 110 -10.83 -0.72 -14.96
N PHE A 111 -11.87 -1.40 -14.55
CA PHE A 111 -12.54 -1.23 -13.27
C PHE A 111 -12.16 -2.38 -12.34
N GLY A 112 -12.09 -2.09 -11.04
CA GLY A 112 -11.80 -3.09 -10.02
C GLY A 112 -12.72 -2.95 -8.83
N LEU A 113 -13.11 -4.09 -8.28
CA LEU A 113 -13.87 -4.21 -7.04
C LEU A 113 -13.10 -5.09 -6.07
N ARG A 114 -13.13 -4.71 -4.81
CA ARG A 114 -12.57 -5.47 -3.68
C ARG A 114 -13.66 -5.75 -2.68
N ALA A 115 -13.72 -6.97 -2.18
CA ALA A 115 -14.51 -7.35 -1.02
C ALA A 115 -13.63 -8.12 -0.05
N GLY A 116 -13.84 -7.92 1.24
CA GLY A 116 -12.98 -8.55 2.23
C GLY A 116 -13.56 -8.52 3.63
N ILE A 117 -12.79 -9.10 4.53
CA ILE A 117 -13.05 -9.07 5.98
C ILE A 117 -11.83 -8.55 6.70
N LEU A 118 -12.07 -7.81 7.77
CA LEU A 118 -11.05 -7.25 8.65
C LEU A 118 -11.33 -7.72 10.08
N ASN A 119 -10.32 -8.27 10.71
CA ASN A 119 -10.28 -8.53 12.14
C ASN A 119 -9.40 -7.44 12.80
N TYR A 120 -9.92 -6.88 13.87
CA TYR A 120 -9.25 -5.86 14.68
C TYR A 120 -9.16 -6.34 16.13
N ASP A 121 -7.98 -6.28 16.69
CA ASP A 121 -7.69 -6.65 18.08
C ASP A 121 -6.78 -5.57 18.69
N ASN A 122 -7.20 -5.02 19.82
CA ASN A 122 -6.42 -4.08 20.60
C ASN A 122 -6.45 -4.49 22.07
N ASN A 123 -5.32 -5.03 22.55
CA ASN A 123 -5.16 -5.58 23.88
C ASN A 123 -4.82 -4.48 24.89
N LEU A 124 -5.78 -3.63 25.19
CA LEU A 124 -5.62 -2.50 26.10
C LEU A 124 -5.30 -2.92 27.54
N SER A 125 -5.79 -4.10 27.97
CA SER A 125 -5.51 -4.65 29.30
C SER A 125 -4.03 -4.93 29.57
N ASN A 126 -3.21 -5.05 28.53
CA ASN A 126 -1.77 -5.22 28.63
C ASN A 126 -1.01 -3.89 28.74
N TYR A 127 -1.70 -2.75 28.73
CA TYR A 127 -1.05 -1.46 28.84
C TYR A 127 -0.69 -1.18 30.30
N GLN A 128 0.61 -0.95 30.54
CA GLN A 128 1.13 -0.59 31.86
C GLN A 128 1.38 0.91 31.89
N LEU A 129 0.67 1.61 32.77
CA LEU A 129 0.85 3.06 32.95
C LEU A 129 2.07 3.33 33.83
N TYR A 130 2.87 4.30 33.43
CA TYR A 130 3.96 4.84 34.23
C TYR A 130 3.40 5.88 35.23
N PRO A 131 3.91 5.96 36.51
CA PRO A 131 5.06 5.23 37.07
C PRO A 131 4.71 3.91 37.74
N ASP A 132 3.46 3.68 38.10
CA ASP A 132 3.09 2.66 39.13
C ASP A 132 2.82 1.28 38.55
N HIS A 133 2.83 1.12 37.22
CA HIS A 133 2.51 -0.14 36.50
C HIS A 133 1.16 -0.76 36.95
N ILE A 134 0.26 0.06 37.49
CA ILE A 134 -1.09 -0.36 37.94
C ILE A 134 -1.98 -0.42 36.69
N PRO A 135 -2.74 -1.52 36.46
CA PRO A 135 -3.76 -1.57 35.43
C PRO A 135 -4.81 -0.48 35.67
N ASP A 136 -4.99 0.40 34.69
CA ASP A 136 -6.06 1.39 34.73
C ASP A 136 -7.39 0.74 34.32
N PRO A 137 -8.44 0.80 35.16
CA PRO A 137 -9.76 0.27 34.81
C PRO A 137 -10.34 0.85 33.52
N GLU A 138 -9.95 2.07 33.13
CA GLU A 138 -10.38 2.72 31.89
C GLU A 138 -9.80 1.99 30.64
N PHE A 139 -8.67 1.30 30.77
CA PHE A 139 -8.07 0.47 29.70
C PHE A 139 -8.55 -0.99 29.72
N ASN A 140 -9.50 -1.35 30.54
CA ASN A 140 -10.11 -2.66 30.58
C ASN A 140 -11.62 -2.54 30.22
N PRO A 141 -12.13 -3.06 29.11
CA PRO A 141 -11.73 -4.30 28.43
C PRO A 141 -10.94 -4.11 27.13
N ASP A 142 -10.30 -5.19 26.66
CA ASP A 142 -9.76 -5.29 25.30
C ASP A 142 -10.83 -5.02 24.23
N VAL A 143 -10.44 -4.33 23.16
CA VAL A 143 -11.32 -4.02 22.04
C VAL A 143 -11.08 -5.02 20.93
N ARG A 144 -12.06 -5.87 20.63
CA ARG A 144 -11.99 -6.88 19.61
C ARG A 144 -13.19 -6.83 18.68
N PHE A 145 -12.90 -6.74 17.37
CA PHE A 145 -13.92 -6.79 16.32
C PHE A 145 -13.49 -7.82 15.27
N TYR A 146 -14.36 -8.77 15.01
CA TYR A 146 -14.12 -9.83 14.07
C TYR A 146 -15.05 -9.73 12.88
N ASN A 147 -14.54 -10.17 11.71
CA ASN A 147 -15.30 -10.29 10.46
C ASN A 147 -15.99 -8.98 10.03
N MET A 148 -15.32 -7.85 10.24
CA MET A 148 -15.80 -6.58 9.69
C MET A 148 -15.73 -6.61 8.18
N THR A 149 -16.87 -6.50 7.50
CA THR A 149 -16.92 -6.50 6.05
C THR A 149 -16.34 -5.22 5.49
N THR A 150 -15.47 -5.35 4.51
CA THR A 150 -14.82 -4.24 3.81
C THR A 150 -15.12 -4.29 2.32
N PHE A 151 -15.28 -3.13 1.70
CA PHE A 151 -15.45 -3.00 0.26
C PHE A 151 -14.47 -1.97 -0.27
N GLY A 152 -14.10 -2.14 -1.52
CA GLY A 152 -13.24 -1.19 -2.22
C GLY A 152 -13.55 -1.19 -3.70
N ALA A 153 -13.21 -0.07 -4.34
CA ALA A 153 -13.35 0.08 -5.78
C ALA A 153 -12.21 0.92 -6.34
N GLY A 154 -11.97 0.74 -7.63
CA GLY A 154 -11.02 1.55 -8.35
C GLY A 154 -11.19 1.47 -9.85
N ALA A 155 -10.54 2.39 -10.53
CA ALA A 155 -10.48 2.43 -11.98
C ALA A 155 -9.06 2.79 -12.41
N VAL A 156 -8.66 2.32 -13.58
CA VAL A 156 -7.41 2.69 -14.23
C VAL A 156 -7.64 2.86 -15.73
N PHE A 157 -7.24 4.01 -16.23
CA PHE A 157 -7.13 4.30 -17.65
C PHE A 157 -5.66 4.15 -18.04
N PHE A 158 -5.37 3.37 -19.07
CA PHE A 158 -3.99 3.04 -19.42
C PHE A 158 -3.81 2.66 -20.88
N ASN A 159 -2.56 2.74 -21.30
CA ASN A 159 -2.05 2.12 -22.52
C ASN A 159 -0.66 1.50 -22.25
N GLU A 160 0.13 1.25 -23.28
CA GLU A 160 1.49 0.66 -23.13
C GLU A 160 2.47 1.60 -22.41
N ASP A 161 2.29 2.93 -22.57
CA ASP A 161 3.24 3.93 -22.08
C ASP A 161 2.84 4.56 -20.75
N TYR A 162 1.54 4.72 -20.47
CA TYR A 162 1.08 5.43 -19.28
C TYR A 162 -0.15 4.82 -18.63
N PHE A 163 -0.37 5.20 -17.40
CA PHE A 163 -1.64 5.01 -16.72
C PHE A 163 -2.02 6.20 -15.84
N ILE A 164 -3.32 6.36 -15.62
CA ILE A 164 -3.91 7.20 -14.58
C ILE A 164 -4.92 6.36 -13.84
N SER A 165 -4.85 6.35 -12.52
CA SER A 165 -5.71 5.51 -11.68
C SER A 165 -6.28 6.24 -10.49
N ILE A 166 -7.51 5.88 -10.12
CA ILE A 166 -8.18 6.35 -8.92
C ILE A 166 -8.76 5.15 -8.16
N SER A 167 -8.69 5.18 -6.84
CA SER A 167 -9.27 4.11 -6.03
C SER A 167 -9.59 4.54 -4.59
N VAL A 168 -10.52 3.79 -4.00
CA VAL A 168 -10.76 3.70 -2.56
C VAL A 168 -10.72 2.21 -2.22
N PRO A 169 -9.54 1.65 -1.89
CA PRO A 169 -9.34 0.21 -1.81
C PRO A 169 -10.00 -0.44 -0.60
N GLN A 170 -10.34 0.36 0.42
CA GLN A 170 -10.96 -0.16 1.63
C GLN A 170 -11.89 0.86 2.26
N VAL A 171 -13.17 0.51 2.33
CA VAL A 171 -14.20 1.21 3.07
C VAL A 171 -14.74 0.23 4.09
N ILE A 172 -14.61 0.53 5.37
CA ILE A 172 -15.27 -0.21 6.43
C ILE A 172 -16.63 0.44 6.65
N ASN A 173 -17.69 -0.34 6.45
CA ASN A 173 -19.05 0.18 6.46
C ASN A 173 -19.67 0.30 7.86
N ASN A 174 -18.96 -0.09 8.91
CA ASN A 174 -19.49 -0.17 10.25
C ASN A 174 -18.75 0.76 11.22
N SER A 175 -19.44 1.73 11.76
CA SER A 175 -19.04 2.40 13.00
C SER A 175 -19.45 1.51 14.17
N PHE A 176 -18.56 0.67 14.64
CA PHE A 176 -18.83 -0.16 15.81
C PHE A 176 -18.65 0.68 17.08
N LYS A 177 -19.73 0.80 17.82
CA LYS A 177 -19.68 1.32 19.19
C LYS A 177 -19.79 0.13 20.12
N VAL A 178 -18.74 -0.13 20.90
CA VAL A 178 -18.85 -1.04 22.04
C VAL A 178 -19.30 -0.20 23.21
N ASN A 179 -20.58 -0.34 23.59
CA ASN A 179 -21.09 0.20 24.85
C ASN A 179 -20.95 -0.89 25.91
N ARG A 180 -19.99 -0.76 26.78
CA ARG A 180 -19.87 -1.61 27.97
C ARG A 180 -19.52 -0.70 29.15
N ASN A 181 -20.36 -0.69 30.20
CA ASN A 181 -20.15 0.03 31.45
C ASN A 181 -19.67 1.49 31.28
N ASN A 182 -20.42 2.30 30.51
CA ASN A 182 -20.10 3.69 30.19
C ASN A 182 -18.87 3.92 29.28
N PHE A 183 -18.22 2.88 28.79
CA PHE A 183 -17.14 3.00 27.83
C PHE A 183 -17.66 2.82 26.41
N SER A 184 -17.44 3.82 25.55
CA SER A 184 -17.75 3.76 24.11
C SER A 184 -16.45 3.76 23.31
N ALA A 185 -16.05 2.61 22.82
CA ALA A 185 -14.97 2.53 21.86
C ALA A 185 -15.53 2.58 20.43
N SER A 186 -15.00 3.46 19.62
CA SER A 186 -15.29 3.48 18.17
C SER A 186 -13.99 3.32 17.39
N ILE A 187 -13.98 2.39 16.43
CA ILE A 187 -12.89 2.33 15.47
C ILE A 187 -13.12 3.43 14.44
N TYR A 188 -12.26 4.42 14.48
CA TYR A 188 -12.18 5.42 13.42
C TYR A 188 -11.27 4.88 12.31
N ASN A 189 -11.85 4.44 11.21
CA ASN A 189 -11.11 4.10 10.00
C ASN A 189 -11.42 5.14 8.93
N PRO A 190 -10.56 6.16 8.78
CA PRO A 190 -10.78 7.21 7.81
C PRO A 190 -10.71 6.65 6.40
N LYS A 191 -11.70 7.01 5.57
CA LYS A 191 -11.68 6.62 4.14
C LYS A 191 -10.50 7.28 3.46
N THR A 192 -9.69 6.47 2.78
CA THR A 192 -8.51 6.92 2.04
C THR A 192 -8.72 6.69 0.56
N ALA A 193 -8.56 7.74 -0.23
CA ALA A 193 -8.58 7.71 -1.68
C ALA A 193 -7.15 7.86 -2.21
N TYR A 194 -6.87 7.16 -3.30
CA TYR A 194 -5.59 7.20 -4.02
C TYR A 194 -5.83 7.66 -5.45
N LEU A 195 -5.02 8.63 -5.89
CA LEU A 195 -4.91 9.03 -7.29
C LEU A 195 -3.45 8.83 -7.70
N SER A 196 -3.21 8.12 -8.78
CA SER A 196 -1.86 7.84 -9.24
C SER A 196 -1.75 7.94 -10.75
N GLY A 197 -0.62 8.45 -11.22
CA GLY A 197 -0.29 8.53 -12.63
C GLY A 197 1.18 8.21 -12.87
N SER A 198 1.46 7.56 -14.00
CA SER A 198 2.80 7.13 -14.38
C SER A 198 2.98 7.16 -15.89
N TYR A 199 4.19 7.42 -16.33
CA TYR A 199 4.59 7.36 -17.74
C TYR A 199 5.90 6.60 -17.88
N ILE A 200 6.09 5.86 -18.97
CA ILE A 200 7.31 5.11 -19.27
C ILE A 200 8.06 5.79 -20.40
N PHE A 201 9.25 6.28 -20.10
CA PHE A 201 10.20 6.82 -21.07
C PHE A 201 11.20 5.73 -21.46
N SER A 202 11.20 5.34 -22.72
CA SER A 202 12.20 4.43 -23.26
C SER A 202 13.43 5.22 -23.67
N LEU A 203 14.56 4.98 -22.98
CA LEU A 203 15.84 5.60 -23.25
C LEU A 203 16.71 4.72 -24.15
N VAL A 204 17.85 5.27 -24.51
CA VAL A 204 18.88 4.53 -25.28
C VAL A 204 19.39 3.32 -24.46
N ASN A 205 19.85 2.28 -25.15
CA ASN A 205 20.44 1.07 -24.55
C ASN A 205 19.47 0.21 -23.69
N GLY A 206 18.16 0.29 -23.94
CA GLY A 206 17.17 -0.56 -23.26
C GLY A 206 16.90 -0.18 -21.80
N VAL A 207 17.26 1.02 -21.41
CA VAL A 207 16.90 1.60 -20.12
C VAL A 207 15.51 2.23 -20.23
N HIS A 208 14.60 1.94 -19.28
CA HIS A 208 13.31 2.60 -19.21
C HIS A 208 13.20 3.35 -17.89
N LEU A 209 12.77 4.62 -17.94
CA LEU A 209 12.46 5.42 -16.75
C LEU A 209 10.96 5.53 -16.57
N ARG A 210 10.49 5.30 -15.36
CA ARG A 210 9.08 5.39 -15.00
C ARG A 210 8.87 6.34 -13.84
N PRO A 211 8.70 7.64 -14.09
CA PRO A 211 8.18 8.56 -13.08
C PRO A 211 6.74 8.20 -12.73
N ASN A 212 6.41 8.38 -11.46
CA ASN A 212 5.09 8.13 -10.90
C ASN A 212 4.76 9.18 -9.86
N LEU A 213 3.55 9.71 -9.90
CA LEU A 213 2.98 10.56 -8.88
C LEU A 213 1.86 9.81 -8.18
N LEU A 214 1.91 9.75 -6.86
CA LEU A 214 0.84 9.24 -6.01
C LEU A 214 0.34 10.37 -5.11
N VAL A 215 -0.96 10.62 -5.17
CA VAL A 215 -1.69 11.52 -4.29
C VAL A 215 -2.58 10.70 -3.38
N VAL A 216 -2.49 10.93 -2.08
CA VAL A 216 -3.30 10.22 -1.08
C VAL A 216 -4.11 11.23 -0.29
N GLY A 217 -5.42 11.11 -0.40
CA GLY A 217 -6.39 11.88 0.35
C GLY A 217 -7.06 11.01 1.41
N THR A 218 -6.90 11.38 2.67
CA THR A 218 -7.56 10.70 3.80
C THR A 218 -8.45 11.71 4.53
N ILE A 219 -9.69 11.36 4.79
CA ILE A 219 -10.63 12.26 5.48
C ILE A 219 -10.05 12.66 6.84
N GLY A 220 -9.99 13.97 7.09
CA GLY A 220 -9.47 14.54 8.35
C GLY A 220 -7.96 14.56 8.48
N LYS A 221 -7.21 14.26 7.39
CA LYS A 221 -5.74 14.34 7.34
C LYS A 221 -5.29 15.22 6.18
N PRO A 222 -4.09 15.83 6.24
CA PRO A 222 -3.49 16.53 5.11
C PRO A 222 -3.32 15.60 3.90
N ILE A 223 -3.34 16.19 2.70
CA ILE A 223 -3.03 15.48 1.46
C ILE A 223 -1.55 15.11 1.48
N TYR A 224 -1.29 13.87 1.10
CA TYR A 224 0.05 13.31 0.99
C TYR A 224 0.42 13.11 -0.48
N LEU A 225 1.64 13.47 -0.84
CA LEU A 225 2.20 13.29 -2.17
C LEU A 225 3.47 12.42 -2.09
N ASP A 226 3.59 11.49 -3.02
CA ASP A 226 4.79 10.68 -3.24
C ASP A 226 5.18 10.81 -4.72
N LEU A 227 6.32 11.41 -4.97
CA LEU A 227 6.91 11.49 -6.31
C LEU A 227 8.01 10.43 -6.39
N ALA A 228 7.81 9.45 -7.22
CA ALA A 228 8.72 8.33 -7.38
C ALA A 228 9.25 8.23 -8.81
N THR A 229 10.45 7.69 -8.97
CA THR A 229 10.99 7.32 -10.27
C THR A 229 11.68 5.97 -10.17
N ILE A 230 11.33 5.05 -11.07
CA ILE A 230 11.98 3.74 -11.21
C ILE A 230 12.72 3.70 -12.53
N ALA A 231 13.98 3.28 -12.50
CA ALA A 231 14.77 2.94 -13.66
C ALA A 231 14.80 1.40 -13.82
N TYR A 232 14.35 0.93 -14.97
CA TYR A 232 14.46 -0.47 -15.40
C TYR A 232 15.72 -0.64 -16.24
N LEU A 233 16.64 -1.45 -15.75
CA LEU A 233 17.93 -1.68 -16.39
C LEU A 233 17.93 -3.01 -17.17
N PRO A 234 18.68 -3.12 -18.28
CA PRO A 234 18.70 -4.34 -19.12
C PRO A 234 19.14 -5.61 -18.40
N ILE A 235 19.84 -5.46 -17.27
CA ILE A 235 20.32 -6.57 -16.42
C ILE A 235 19.24 -7.15 -15.49
N ASN A 236 17.94 -6.92 -15.78
CA ASN A 236 16.80 -7.31 -14.94
C ASN A 236 16.80 -6.66 -13.53
N LEU A 237 17.50 -5.56 -13.37
CA LEU A 237 17.55 -4.77 -12.14
C LEU A 237 16.65 -3.54 -12.29
N GLN A 238 15.86 -3.28 -11.27
CA GLN A 238 15.07 -2.06 -11.11
C GLN A 238 15.64 -1.30 -9.91
N VAL A 239 15.85 -0.01 -10.07
CA VAL A 239 16.25 0.88 -8.97
C VAL A 239 15.30 2.06 -8.92
N GLY A 240 14.93 2.49 -7.72
CA GLY A 240 13.96 3.55 -7.54
C GLY A 240 14.32 4.52 -6.44
N ILE A 241 13.84 5.74 -6.60
CA ILE A 241 13.86 6.78 -5.59
C ILE A 241 12.48 7.40 -5.46
N ASN A 242 12.04 7.65 -4.22
CA ASN A 242 10.78 8.34 -3.93
C ASN A 242 11.04 9.53 -3.01
N LEU A 243 10.40 10.65 -3.31
CA LEU A 243 10.37 11.85 -2.50
C LEU A 243 8.96 12.07 -1.97
N ARG A 244 8.83 12.30 -0.67
CA ARG A 244 7.55 12.36 0.02
C ARG A 244 7.32 13.66 0.76
N THR A 245 6.10 14.15 0.74
CA THR A 245 5.72 15.36 1.49
C THR A 245 5.81 15.20 3.00
N THR A 246 5.93 13.97 3.51
CA THR A 246 6.25 13.70 4.92
C THR A 246 7.70 14.03 5.28
N GLY A 247 8.51 14.47 4.31
CA GLY A 247 9.92 14.78 4.52
C GLY A 247 10.79 13.53 4.61
N SER A 248 10.42 12.45 3.90
CA SER A 248 11.23 11.25 3.79
C SER A 248 11.68 10.98 2.36
N VAL A 249 12.78 10.25 2.23
CA VAL A 249 13.36 9.79 0.97
C VAL A 249 13.47 8.28 1.03
N CYS A 250 12.89 7.61 0.02
CA CYS A 250 12.96 6.16 -0.10
C CYS A 250 13.84 5.75 -1.27
N PHE A 251 14.68 4.76 -1.05
CA PHE A 251 15.45 4.07 -2.07
C PHE A 251 14.96 2.64 -2.19
N SER A 252 14.87 2.14 -3.42
CA SER A 252 14.46 0.76 -3.68
C SER A 252 15.32 0.12 -4.74
N ALA A 253 15.52 -1.19 -4.60
CA ALA A 253 16.16 -2.01 -5.62
C ALA A 253 15.43 -3.36 -5.70
N GLN A 254 15.21 -3.86 -6.91
CA GLN A 254 14.56 -5.13 -7.16
C GLN A 254 15.25 -5.84 -8.31
N TYR A 255 15.59 -7.11 -8.11
CA TYR A 255 16.20 -7.97 -9.12
C TYR A 255 15.26 -9.09 -9.52
N THR A 256 15.13 -9.31 -10.83
CA THR A 256 14.32 -10.40 -11.39
C THR A 256 15.25 -11.48 -11.95
N PHE A 257 15.18 -12.66 -11.36
CA PHE A 257 15.97 -13.83 -11.78
C PHE A 257 15.40 -14.45 -13.07
N LYS A 258 16.21 -15.25 -13.76
CA LYS A 258 15.80 -15.99 -14.97
C LYS A 258 14.63 -16.94 -14.72
N ASN A 259 14.50 -17.48 -13.52
CA ASN A 259 13.40 -18.34 -13.08
C ASN A 259 12.13 -17.56 -12.70
N LYS A 260 12.05 -16.27 -13.05
CA LYS A 260 10.89 -15.39 -12.77
C LYS A 260 10.66 -15.05 -11.30
N MET A 261 11.58 -15.44 -10.42
CA MET A 261 11.57 -14.99 -9.03
C MET A 261 12.07 -13.53 -8.96
N ARG A 262 11.44 -12.71 -8.15
CA ARG A 262 11.84 -11.33 -7.89
C ARG A 262 12.17 -11.17 -6.42
N ILE A 263 13.26 -10.48 -6.12
CA ILE A 263 13.63 -10.08 -4.76
C ILE A 263 13.82 -8.58 -4.77
N GLY A 264 13.15 -7.91 -3.86
CA GLY A 264 13.20 -6.46 -3.72
C GLY A 264 13.53 -6.04 -2.29
N TYR A 265 14.22 -4.94 -2.18
CA TYR A 265 14.54 -4.26 -0.94
C TYR A 265 14.26 -2.77 -1.09
N ALA A 266 13.69 -2.17 -0.06
CA ALA A 266 13.53 -0.72 0.01
C ALA A 266 13.85 -0.21 1.41
N SER A 267 14.39 1.00 1.46
CA SER A 267 14.70 1.73 2.69
C SER A 267 14.17 3.15 2.60
N ASP A 268 13.52 3.63 3.66
CA ASP A 268 12.95 4.96 3.75
C ASP A 268 13.51 5.68 4.97
N TYR A 269 14.03 6.87 4.74
CA TYR A 269 14.70 7.68 5.75
C TYR A 269 13.98 9.01 5.92
N ALA A 270 13.61 9.34 7.17
CA ALA A 270 13.09 10.65 7.51
C ALA A 270 14.23 11.68 7.45
N VAL A 271 14.09 12.69 6.59
CA VAL A 271 15.12 13.75 6.42
C VAL A 271 14.74 15.00 7.21
N ILE A 272 13.47 15.41 7.18
CA ILE A 272 12.98 16.67 7.75
C ILE A 272 12.31 16.45 9.12
N SER A 273 11.69 15.30 9.35
CA SER A 273 10.93 15.00 10.56
C SER A 273 11.80 14.79 11.79
N ASP A 274 11.39 15.30 12.95
CA ASP A 274 12.08 15.10 14.24
C ASP A 274 12.15 13.64 14.69
N ILE A 275 11.29 12.77 14.17
CA ILE A 275 11.29 11.32 14.45
C ILE A 275 12.64 10.67 14.03
N ARG A 276 13.39 11.30 13.13
CA ARG A 276 14.74 10.84 12.70
C ARG A 276 15.72 10.65 13.86
N LYS A 277 15.51 11.35 14.98
CA LYS A 277 16.37 11.25 16.17
C LYS A 277 16.17 9.96 16.93
N TYR A 278 15.03 9.28 16.72
CA TYR A 278 14.58 8.13 17.51
C TYR A 278 14.49 6.84 16.69
N GLN A 279 14.65 6.92 15.37
CA GLN A 279 14.56 5.78 14.47
C GLN A 279 15.75 5.68 13.53
N VAL A 280 16.06 4.45 13.11
CA VAL A 280 17.10 4.17 12.11
C VAL A 280 16.57 4.30 10.68
N GLY A 281 15.28 4.03 10.48
CA GLY A 281 14.61 4.05 9.17
C GLY A 281 13.44 3.08 9.11
N THR A 282 12.83 3.00 7.93
CA THR A 282 11.80 2.02 7.58
C THR A 282 12.35 1.12 6.48
N TYR A 283 12.19 -0.18 6.62
CA TYR A 283 12.74 -1.17 5.69
C TYR A 283 11.64 -2.11 5.19
N GLU A 284 11.71 -2.45 3.90
CA GLU A 284 10.79 -3.38 3.27
C GLU A 284 11.53 -4.41 2.43
N PHE A 285 11.17 -5.68 2.61
CA PHE A 285 11.59 -6.80 1.78
C PHE A 285 10.41 -7.33 0.99
N VAL A 286 10.64 -7.65 -0.27
CA VAL A 286 9.64 -8.19 -1.19
C VAL A 286 10.19 -9.42 -1.87
N ILE A 287 9.39 -10.48 -1.93
CA ILE A 287 9.64 -11.66 -2.76
C ILE A 287 8.42 -11.82 -3.67
N GLY A 288 8.64 -11.89 -4.96
CA GLY A 288 7.62 -12.14 -5.96
C GLY A 288 7.98 -13.34 -6.83
N TYR A 289 6.96 -13.98 -7.38
CA TYR A 289 7.13 -15.04 -8.35
C TYR A 289 6.07 -14.93 -9.45
N GLU A 290 6.51 -14.88 -10.71
CA GLU A 290 5.63 -14.89 -11.86
C GLU A 290 5.36 -16.33 -12.30
N LEU A 291 4.09 -16.73 -12.24
CA LEU A 291 3.64 -18.03 -12.71
C LEU A 291 3.42 -18.01 -14.23
N ASP A 292 3.89 -19.04 -14.90
CA ASP A 292 3.64 -19.19 -16.33
C ASP A 292 2.24 -19.77 -16.56
N ASN A 293 1.36 -18.98 -17.16
CA ASN A 293 -0.01 -19.43 -17.43
C ASN A 293 -0.11 -20.40 -18.60
N GLY A 294 1.02 -20.89 -19.14
CA GLY A 294 1.03 -21.82 -20.28
C GLY A 294 0.44 -21.24 -21.58
N ARG A 295 0.20 -19.95 -21.61
CA ARG A 295 -0.38 -19.28 -22.79
C ARG A 295 0.71 -19.06 -23.82
N ARG A 296 0.60 -19.74 -24.95
CA ARG A 296 1.37 -19.42 -26.15
C ARG A 296 1.06 -17.97 -26.54
N LYS A 297 2.10 -17.14 -26.69
CA LYS A 297 1.97 -15.90 -27.45
C LYS A 297 1.44 -16.29 -28.82
N TYR A 298 0.23 -15.86 -29.15
CA TYR A 298 -0.15 -15.82 -30.54
C TYR A 298 0.70 -14.67 -31.14
N ASN A 299 1.58 -15.06 -32.04
CA ASN A 299 2.33 -14.15 -32.91
C ASN A 299 1.36 -13.35 -33.79
#